data_1481c991b9806024c2514d46f93d05e4
#
_entry.id   1481c991b9806024c2514d46f93d05e4
#
_cell.length_a   1.000
_cell.length_b   1.000
_cell.length_c   1.000
_cell.angle_alpha   90.00
_cell.angle_beta   90.00
_cell.angle_gamma   90.00
#
_symmetry.space_group_name_H-M   'P 1'
#
loop_
_entity.id
_entity.type
_entity.pdbx_description
1 polymer ?
#
loop_
_entity_poly.entity_id
_entity_poly.type
_entity_poly.pdbx_seq_one_letter_code
_entity_poly.pdbx_strand_id
1 'polypeptide(L)'
;MTTLYVTPERVYELSLPPALLFSTSDEVPTPLLPGIIGDIVKTAGTGTAGMDLTGNPMGTFSVVIECTVAGQINELGVVNPGTLPAFRLSVDGGTSWNKARKVSADDDRAYIDYISGIVSPAKGGPIGLRLVAQPGLYAVGDRWTTTTLPSPDLVALIPPQCDFADGYLVGSWGDTLPLIAWGEDLEQAVSDYVRWRMICKAGLASRKDMELYHPEKVGAYKFYLRAQSGEFANHPAYVPSLKRGTGTPNTSFPLMVPAFDPLKGMLI
;
A
#
# COMPACT_ATOMS: atom_id res chain seq x y z
N MET A 1 14.03 2.14 -18.97
CA MET A 1 12.94 2.57 -18.07
C MET A 1 12.35 1.30 -17.52
N THR A 2 12.45 1.05 -16.22
CA THR A 2 11.93 -0.19 -15.61
C THR A 2 10.41 -0.17 -15.64
N THR A 3 9.79 -1.23 -16.13
CA THR A 3 8.33 -1.41 -16.05
C THR A 3 7.96 -1.81 -14.63
N LEU A 4 7.05 -1.08 -14.02
CA LEU A 4 6.54 -1.40 -12.70
C LEU A 4 5.35 -2.36 -12.84
N TYR A 5 5.52 -3.61 -12.44
CA TYR A 5 4.45 -4.63 -12.44
C TYR A 5 3.46 -4.45 -11.30
N VAL A 6 3.82 -3.66 -10.30
CA VAL A 6 2.97 -3.40 -9.13
C VAL A 6 3.14 -1.95 -8.66
N THR A 7 2.05 -1.36 -8.17
CA THR A 7 2.08 -0.05 -7.51
C THR A 7 2.20 -0.20 -5.99
N PRO A 8 2.63 0.84 -5.26
CA PRO A 8 2.65 0.80 -3.79
C PRO A 8 1.31 0.40 -3.17
N GLU A 9 0.21 0.95 -3.67
CA GLU A 9 -1.15 0.63 -3.21
C GLU A 9 -1.44 -0.86 -3.37
N ARG A 10 -1.03 -1.43 -4.49
CA ARG A 10 -1.26 -2.84 -4.78
C ARG A 10 -0.40 -3.77 -3.90
N VAL A 11 0.82 -3.35 -3.56
CA VAL A 11 1.65 -4.08 -2.57
C VAL A 11 0.96 -4.13 -1.21
N TYR A 12 0.38 -3.01 -0.77
CA TYR A 12 -0.37 -2.98 0.49
C TYR A 12 -1.60 -3.90 0.46
N GLU A 13 -2.35 -3.90 -0.66
CA GLU A 13 -3.53 -4.76 -0.80
C GLU A 13 -3.18 -6.25 -0.78
N LEU A 14 -2.16 -6.64 -1.54
CA LEU A 14 -1.85 -8.04 -1.79
C LEU A 14 -1.02 -8.68 -0.67
N SER A 15 -0.11 -7.92 -0.09
CA SER A 15 0.98 -8.55 0.66
C SER A 15 1.24 -7.99 2.05
N LEU A 16 0.74 -6.80 2.39
CA LEU A 16 1.07 -6.16 3.66
C LEU A 16 -0.11 -6.16 4.63
N PRO A 17 -0.18 -7.15 5.53
CA PRO A 17 -1.17 -7.14 6.58
C PRO A 17 -0.96 -5.94 7.52
N PRO A 18 -2.03 -5.37 8.09
CA PRO A 18 -1.95 -4.22 9.01
C PRO A 18 -0.93 -4.39 10.14
N ALA A 19 -0.77 -5.60 10.66
CA ALA A 19 0.19 -5.92 11.73
C ALA A 19 1.66 -5.69 11.33
N LEU A 20 2.00 -5.69 10.04
CA LEU A 20 3.34 -5.37 9.57
C LEU A 20 3.54 -3.86 9.32
N LEU A 21 2.47 -3.09 9.33
CA LEU A 21 2.50 -1.66 9.04
C LEU A 21 2.62 -0.80 10.29
N PHE A 22 2.16 -1.32 11.43
CA PHE A 22 2.08 -0.57 12.68
C PHE A 22 2.59 -1.39 13.86
N SER A 23 3.26 -0.73 14.79
CA SER A 23 3.52 -1.28 16.12
C SER A 23 2.18 -1.53 16.82
N THR A 24 2.02 -2.72 17.41
CA THR A 24 0.82 -3.08 18.16
C THR A 24 0.91 -2.70 19.63
N SER A 25 2.06 -2.16 20.09
CA SER A 25 2.36 -1.89 21.49
C SER A 25 1.94 -0.51 21.97
N ASP A 26 1.59 0.39 21.05
CA ASP A 26 1.31 1.78 21.38
C ASP A 26 -0.17 2.10 21.24
N GLU A 27 -0.72 2.95 22.11
CA GLU A 27 -2.09 3.48 22.03
C GLU A 27 -2.35 4.18 20.68
N VAL A 28 -1.30 4.76 20.10
CA VAL A 28 -1.28 5.25 18.72
C VAL A 28 -0.33 4.36 17.94
N PRO A 29 -0.83 3.58 16.97
CA PRO A 29 0.03 2.73 16.16
C PRO A 29 1.14 3.54 15.48
N THR A 30 2.39 3.22 15.78
CA THR A 30 3.55 3.87 15.15
C THR A 30 3.83 3.18 13.81
N PRO A 31 3.86 3.92 12.69
CA PRO A 31 4.19 3.33 11.40
C PRO A 31 5.60 2.76 11.39
N LEU A 32 5.76 1.51 10.95
CA LEU A 32 7.08 0.86 10.79
C LEU A 32 7.82 1.37 9.56
N LEU A 33 7.08 1.78 8.53
CA LEU A 33 7.59 2.39 7.31
C LEU A 33 6.74 3.61 6.99
N PRO A 34 7.00 4.76 7.62
CA PRO A 34 6.14 5.93 7.54
C PRO A 34 6.08 6.46 6.11
N GLY A 35 4.87 6.62 5.60
CA GLY A 35 4.60 7.45 4.44
C GLY A 35 4.64 8.94 4.81
N ILE A 36 4.38 9.79 3.85
CA ILE A 36 4.39 11.24 4.02
C ILE A 36 2.95 11.74 4.03
N ILE A 37 2.60 12.50 5.06
CA ILE A 37 1.34 13.24 5.15
C ILE A 37 1.72 14.71 5.06
N GLY A 38 1.19 15.41 4.07
CA GLY A 38 1.40 16.84 3.90
C GLY A 38 0.61 17.68 4.93
N ASP A 39 0.85 18.96 4.94
CA ASP A 39 0.15 19.90 5.83
C ASP A 39 -1.36 19.85 5.59
N ILE A 40 -2.11 19.81 6.70
CA ILE A 40 -3.57 19.84 6.65
C ILE A 40 -4.02 21.31 6.66
N VAL A 41 -4.70 21.69 5.61
CA VAL A 41 -5.18 23.07 5.45
C VAL A 41 -6.71 23.08 5.50
N LYS A 42 -7.27 23.94 6.37
CA LYS A 42 -8.71 24.21 6.37
C LYS A 42 -9.06 25.07 5.15
N THR A 43 -9.92 24.55 4.28
CA THR A 43 -10.27 25.17 3.00
C THR A 43 -11.68 25.77 2.99
N ALA A 44 -12.55 25.36 3.91
CA ALA A 44 -13.91 25.89 4.01
C ALA A 44 -14.49 25.70 5.42
N GLY A 45 -15.57 26.45 5.70
CA GLY A 45 -16.39 26.33 6.89
C GLY A 45 -16.05 27.36 7.99
N THR A 46 -16.90 27.41 9.02
CA THR A 46 -16.90 28.43 10.09
C THR A 46 -16.48 27.90 11.45
N GLY A 47 -16.32 26.59 11.61
CA GLY A 47 -15.83 26.01 12.86
C GLY A 47 -14.42 26.49 13.22
N THR A 48 -14.07 26.43 14.50
CA THR A 48 -12.77 26.90 15.02
C THR A 48 -11.78 25.76 15.21
N ALA A 49 -12.25 24.50 15.17
CA ALA A 49 -11.44 23.33 15.42
C ALA A 49 -10.48 23.01 14.27
N GLY A 50 -9.32 22.47 14.62
CA GLY A 50 -8.35 21.88 13.71
C GLY A 50 -8.62 20.39 13.45
N MET A 51 -7.85 19.84 12.52
CA MET A 51 -7.88 18.44 12.17
C MET A 51 -6.46 17.96 11.94
N ASP A 52 -6.12 16.79 12.48
CA ASP A 52 -4.86 16.11 12.19
C ASP A 52 -5.11 14.79 11.48
N LEU A 53 -4.11 14.34 10.77
CA LEU A 53 -4.11 13.05 10.10
C LEU A 53 -2.82 12.32 10.48
N THR A 54 -2.95 11.10 10.93
CA THR A 54 -1.82 10.25 11.32
C THR A 54 -1.94 8.88 10.65
N GLY A 55 -0.92 8.05 10.78
CA GLY A 55 -0.91 6.71 10.23
C GLY A 55 0.15 6.51 9.15
N ASN A 56 -0.03 5.47 8.36
CA ASN A 56 0.85 5.13 7.24
C ASN A 56 0.04 5.13 5.94
N PRO A 57 0.04 6.22 5.18
CA PRO A 57 -0.71 6.29 3.93
C PRO A 57 -0.25 5.22 2.95
N MET A 58 -1.20 4.43 2.46
CA MET A 58 -0.97 3.30 1.56
C MET A 58 -0.94 3.71 0.09
N GLY A 59 -0.98 5.01 -0.21
CA GLY A 59 -0.95 5.49 -1.58
C GLY A 59 -0.77 7.00 -1.68
N THR A 60 -0.69 7.46 -2.91
CA THR A 60 -0.73 8.88 -3.25
C THR A 60 -2.18 9.31 -3.31
N PHE A 61 -2.62 10.01 -2.28
CA PHE A 61 -4.00 10.45 -2.15
C PHE A 61 -4.11 11.97 -2.13
N SER A 62 -5.15 12.49 -2.76
CA SER A 62 -5.64 13.84 -2.54
C SER A 62 -6.78 13.77 -1.52
N VAL A 63 -6.43 13.96 -0.26
CA VAL A 63 -7.34 13.76 0.87
C VAL A 63 -8.20 14.99 1.08
N VAL A 64 -9.51 14.80 1.18
CA VAL A 64 -10.48 15.81 1.60
C VAL A 64 -11.28 15.26 2.77
N ILE A 65 -11.34 16.01 3.86
CA ILE A 65 -12.11 15.69 5.05
C ILE A 65 -13.23 16.70 5.14
N GLU A 66 -14.48 16.25 5.35
CA GLU A 66 -15.64 17.15 5.48
C GLU A 66 -16.45 16.79 6.72
N CYS A 67 -16.75 17.80 7.51
CA CYS A 67 -17.67 17.68 8.65
C CYS A 67 -19.12 17.60 8.14
N THR A 68 -19.80 16.50 8.46
CA THR A 68 -21.19 16.25 8.05
C THR A 68 -22.20 16.44 9.18
N VAL A 69 -21.75 16.38 10.43
CA VAL A 69 -22.53 16.66 11.63
C VAL A 69 -21.74 17.58 12.53
N ALA A 70 -22.30 18.71 12.88
CA ALA A 70 -21.68 19.67 13.79
C ALA A 70 -21.50 19.07 15.19
N GLY A 71 -20.46 19.52 15.89
CA GLY A 71 -20.18 19.08 17.26
C GLY A 71 -19.04 19.85 17.90
N GLN A 72 -18.76 19.52 19.16
CA GLN A 72 -17.67 20.12 19.91
C GLN A 72 -16.82 19.07 20.59
N ILE A 73 -15.51 19.25 20.54
CA ILE A 73 -14.53 18.48 21.30
C ILE A 73 -13.87 19.43 22.30
N ASN A 74 -13.80 19.04 23.57
CA ASN A 74 -13.16 19.83 24.59
C ASN A 74 -11.62 19.60 24.64
N GLU A 75 -10.90 20.36 25.45
CA GLU A 75 -9.45 20.30 25.55
C GLU A 75 -8.92 18.96 26.10
N LEU A 76 -9.76 18.17 26.75
CA LEU A 76 -9.41 16.85 27.28
C LEU A 76 -9.74 15.72 26.29
N GLY A 77 -10.15 16.06 25.04
CA GLY A 77 -10.59 15.06 24.07
C GLY A 77 -11.95 14.43 24.39
N VAL A 78 -12.55 14.77 25.52
CA VAL A 78 -13.86 14.27 25.94
C VAL A 78 -14.94 14.93 25.10
N VAL A 79 -15.62 14.15 24.33
CA VAL A 79 -16.75 14.59 23.53
C VAL A 79 -17.94 14.82 24.44
N ASN A 80 -18.57 15.97 24.34
CA ASN A 80 -19.80 16.23 25.07
C ASN A 80 -20.88 15.22 24.61
N PRO A 81 -21.38 14.33 25.49
CA PRO A 81 -22.37 13.33 25.06
C PRO A 81 -23.61 14.02 24.47
N GLY A 82 -23.81 13.86 23.20
CA GLY A 82 -24.92 14.46 22.46
C GLY A 82 -24.52 15.32 21.26
N THR A 83 -23.27 15.74 21.15
CA THR A 83 -22.75 16.59 20.05
C THR A 83 -21.49 16.04 19.39
N LEU A 84 -21.45 14.71 19.18
CA LEU A 84 -20.35 14.05 18.47
C LEU A 84 -20.30 14.52 17.01
N PRO A 85 -19.25 15.23 16.58
CA PRO A 85 -19.10 15.55 15.19
C PRO A 85 -18.92 14.28 14.36
N ALA A 86 -19.41 14.32 13.12
CA ALA A 86 -19.21 13.25 12.17
C ALA A 86 -18.50 13.78 10.92
N PHE A 87 -17.61 12.97 10.39
CA PHE A 87 -16.82 13.32 9.22
C PHE A 87 -16.95 12.27 8.15
N ARG A 88 -16.80 12.69 6.90
CA ARG A 88 -16.55 11.83 5.76
C ARG A 88 -15.20 12.17 5.15
N LEU A 89 -14.59 11.19 4.54
CA LEU A 89 -13.27 11.30 3.94
C LEU A 89 -13.34 10.93 2.47
N SER A 90 -12.63 11.69 1.64
CA SER A 90 -12.37 11.38 0.24
C SER A 90 -10.87 11.26 0.06
N VAL A 91 -10.41 10.39 -0.84
CA VAL A 91 -8.98 10.21 -1.19
C VAL A 91 -8.68 10.59 -2.65
N ASP A 92 -9.68 11.09 -3.36
CA ASP A 92 -9.63 11.46 -4.78
C ASP A 92 -10.03 12.92 -5.04
N GLY A 93 -9.72 13.78 -4.08
CA GLY A 93 -9.97 15.22 -4.18
C GLY A 93 -11.45 15.62 -4.04
N GLY A 94 -12.29 14.76 -3.44
CA GLY A 94 -13.70 15.04 -3.25
C GLY A 94 -14.63 14.48 -4.32
N THR A 95 -14.12 13.65 -5.22
CA THR A 95 -14.93 13.01 -6.28
C THR A 95 -15.80 11.90 -5.70
N SER A 96 -15.24 11.06 -4.84
CA SER A 96 -15.97 10.02 -4.12
C SER A 96 -15.76 10.13 -2.61
N TRP A 97 -16.72 9.64 -1.83
CA TRP A 97 -16.74 9.83 -0.39
C TRP A 97 -17.02 8.53 0.36
N ASN A 98 -16.30 8.33 1.44
CA ASN A 98 -16.61 7.30 2.42
C ASN A 98 -17.91 7.63 3.17
N LYS A 99 -18.54 6.61 3.73
CA LYS A 99 -19.66 6.80 4.64
C LYS A 99 -19.24 7.68 5.82
N ALA A 100 -20.04 8.68 6.16
CA ALA A 100 -19.80 9.52 7.32
C ALA A 100 -19.72 8.67 8.61
N ARG A 101 -18.75 8.99 9.46
CA ARG A 101 -18.51 8.35 10.75
C ARG A 101 -18.48 9.39 11.85
N LYS A 102 -19.05 9.03 13.00
CA LYS A 102 -18.89 9.80 14.23
C LYS A 102 -17.50 9.54 14.80
N VAL A 103 -16.95 10.55 15.43
CA VAL A 103 -15.71 10.43 16.19
C VAL A 103 -15.91 9.44 17.33
N SER A 104 -14.97 8.52 17.52
CA SER A 104 -14.86 7.73 18.75
C SER A 104 -14.13 8.56 19.79
N ALA A 105 -14.69 8.66 20.99
CA ALA A 105 -14.01 9.21 22.14
C ALA A 105 -13.45 8.04 22.95
N ASP A 106 -12.14 7.92 22.99
CA ASP A 106 -11.43 6.98 23.83
C ASP A 106 -10.35 7.76 24.59
N ASP A 107 -10.37 7.67 25.90
CA ASP A 107 -9.33 8.13 26.88
C ASP A 107 -8.64 9.44 26.64
N ASP A 108 -8.98 10.44 26.02
CA ASP A 108 -8.37 11.76 25.79
C ASP A 108 -8.24 12.17 24.31
N ARG A 109 -8.69 11.31 23.36
CA ARG A 109 -8.59 11.65 21.92
C ARG A 109 -9.86 11.32 21.17
N ALA A 110 -10.25 12.24 20.31
CA ALA A 110 -11.36 12.05 19.40
C ALA A 110 -10.81 11.64 18.02
N TYR A 111 -11.03 10.41 17.59
CA TYR A 111 -10.45 9.91 16.34
C TYR A 111 -11.44 9.09 15.51
N ILE A 112 -11.13 8.96 14.22
CA ILE A 112 -11.78 8.02 13.30
C ILE A 112 -10.70 7.19 12.63
N ASP A 113 -10.81 5.87 12.78
CA ASP A 113 -9.84 4.94 12.25
C ASP A 113 -10.16 4.54 10.80
N TYR A 114 -9.20 4.78 9.92
CA TYR A 114 -9.15 4.33 8.53
C TYR A 114 -7.90 3.45 8.27
N ILE A 115 -7.29 2.93 9.34
CA ILE A 115 -6.05 2.15 9.27
C ILE A 115 -6.31 0.75 8.72
N SER A 116 -7.39 0.10 9.18
CA SER A 116 -7.72 -1.25 8.77
C SER A 116 -9.20 -1.38 8.38
N GLY A 117 -9.46 -2.14 7.33
CA GLY A 117 -10.82 -2.56 6.98
C GLY A 117 -11.73 -1.49 6.38
N ILE A 118 -11.23 -0.29 6.10
CA ILE A 118 -11.99 0.73 5.39
C ILE A 118 -11.46 0.88 3.99
N VAL A 119 -12.32 0.51 3.12
CA VAL A 119 -12.16 0.56 1.69
C VAL A 119 -12.37 2.00 1.23
N SER A 120 -11.42 2.54 0.49
CA SER A 120 -11.67 3.76 -0.28
C SER A 120 -12.79 3.47 -1.29
N PRO A 121 -13.85 4.29 -1.36
CA PRO A 121 -14.90 4.12 -2.35
C PRO A 121 -14.36 4.12 -3.78
N ALA A 122 -13.26 4.84 -4.00
CA ALA A 122 -12.65 4.98 -5.32
C ALA A 122 -11.73 3.83 -5.71
N LYS A 123 -11.08 3.16 -4.75
CA LYS A 123 -9.98 2.21 -5.03
C LYS A 123 -10.13 0.84 -4.36
N GLY A 124 -11.11 0.64 -3.51
CA GLY A 124 -11.41 -0.69 -2.97
C GLY A 124 -10.50 -1.20 -1.84
N GLY A 125 -9.44 -0.50 -1.45
CA GLY A 125 -8.45 -0.95 -0.47
C GLY A 125 -8.37 -0.12 0.81
N PRO A 126 -7.63 -0.57 1.83
CA PRO A 126 -7.35 0.20 3.03
C PRO A 126 -6.52 1.43 2.69
N ILE A 127 -6.69 2.52 3.43
CA ILE A 127 -5.98 3.78 3.17
C ILE A 127 -4.86 4.08 4.17
N GLY A 128 -4.84 3.38 5.32
CA GLY A 128 -3.76 3.47 6.30
C GLY A 128 -3.75 4.76 7.13
N LEU A 129 -4.85 5.48 7.19
CA LEU A 129 -4.93 6.79 7.84
C LEU A 129 -5.81 6.77 9.09
N ARG A 130 -5.47 7.59 10.06
CA ARG A 130 -6.29 7.91 11.23
C ARG A 130 -6.53 9.41 11.28
N LEU A 131 -7.80 9.77 11.31
CA LEU A 131 -8.25 11.14 11.50
C LEU A 131 -8.28 11.42 13.01
N VAL A 132 -7.62 12.48 13.45
CA VAL A 132 -7.62 12.96 14.83
C VAL A 132 -8.26 14.34 14.87
N ALA A 133 -9.40 14.43 15.51
CA ALA A 133 -10.13 15.69 15.66
C ALA A 133 -9.56 16.48 16.83
N GLN A 134 -9.15 17.73 16.58
CA GLN A 134 -8.60 18.62 17.58
C GLN A 134 -9.70 19.29 18.41
N PRO A 135 -9.42 19.76 19.66
CA PRO A 135 -10.37 20.51 20.44
C PRO A 135 -10.92 21.74 19.71
N GLY A 136 -12.20 21.98 19.87
CA GLY A 136 -12.89 23.15 19.29
C GLY A 136 -14.28 22.83 18.73
N LEU A 137 -14.82 23.80 18.02
CA LEU A 137 -16.15 23.69 17.39
C LEU A 137 -16.02 23.29 15.92
N TYR A 138 -16.81 22.30 15.54
CA TYR A 138 -16.98 21.82 14.17
C TYR A 138 -18.33 22.24 13.63
N ALA A 139 -18.35 22.88 12.48
CA ALA A 139 -19.56 23.24 11.75
C ALA A 139 -19.77 22.31 10.55
N VAL A 140 -21.02 22.06 10.20
CA VAL A 140 -21.33 21.32 8.97
C VAL A 140 -20.78 22.07 7.77
N GLY A 141 -20.06 21.35 6.90
CA GLY A 141 -19.39 21.93 5.74
C GLY A 141 -17.96 22.41 6.00
N ASP A 142 -17.44 22.31 7.24
CA ASP A 142 -16.01 22.48 7.46
C ASP A 142 -15.25 21.46 6.62
N ARG A 143 -14.20 21.94 5.92
CA ARG A 143 -13.36 21.10 5.06
C ARG A 143 -11.87 21.33 5.32
N TRP A 144 -11.14 20.23 5.30
CA TRP A 144 -9.69 20.20 5.35
C TRP A 144 -9.16 19.39 4.17
N THR A 145 -8.03 19.80 3.64
CA THR A 145 -7.37 19.14 2.52
C THR A 145 -5.91 18.89 2.84
N THR A 146 -5.41 17.78 2.35
CA THR A 146 -3.99 17.43 2.38
C THR A 146 -3.67 16.45 1.26
N THR A 147 -2.39 16.20 1.04
CA THR A 147 -1.90 15.16 0.14
C THR A 147 -1.07 14.15 0.91
N THR A 148 -1.08 12.91 0.45
CA THR A 148 -0.26 11.86 1.06
C THR A 148 0.57 11.15 0.00
N LEU A 149 1.70 10.59 0.43
CA LEU A 149 2.55 9.72 -0.38
C LEU A 149 2.83 8.42 0.39
N PRO A 150 2.91 7.29 -0.28
CA PRO A 150 3.31 6.04 0.34
C PRO A 150 4.75 6.13 0.84
N SER A 151 5.17 5.19 1.68
CA SER A 151 6.54 5.15 2.20
C SER A 151 7.58 5.23 1.06
N PRO A 152 8.52 6.19 1.11
CA PRO A 152 9.61 6.27 0.14
C PRO A 152 10.45 4.99 0.10
N ASP A 153 10.61 4.33 1.23
CA ASP A 153 11.31 3.05 1.33
C ASP A 153 10.60 1.94 0.57
N LEU A 154 9.27 1.88 0.65
CA LEU A 154 8.47 0.95 -0.15
C LEU A 154 8.62 1.24 -1.64
N VAL A 155 8.46 2.50 -2.02
CA VAL A 155 8.57 2.92 -3.43
C VAL A 155 9.94 2.54 -4.01
N ALA A 156 11.02 2.72 -3.23
CA ALA A 156 12.37 2.37 -3.66
C ALA A 156 12.62 0.84 -3.79
N LEU A 157 11.83 0.01 -3.09
CA LEU A 157 11.97 -1.44 -3.16
C LEU A 157 11.29 -2.07 -4.38
N ILE A 158 10.29 -1.42 -4.96
CA ILE A 158 9.49 -1.99 -6.07
C ILE A 158 10.31 -2.19 -7.35
N PRO A 159 11.04 -1.18 -7.89
CA PRO A 159 11.74 -1.34 -9.16
C PRO A 159 12.74 -2.51 -9.18
N PRO A 160 13.60 -2.69 -8.17
CA PRO A 160 14.53 -3.83 -8.16
C PRO A 160 13.82 -5.19 -8.16
N GLN A 161 12.61 -5.30 -7.58
CA GLN A 161 11.85 -6.54 -7.61
C GLN A 161 11.15 -6.77 -8.96
N CYS A 162 10.79 -5.72 -9.67
CA CYS A 162 10.31 -5.82 -11.04
C CYS A 162 11.45 -6.26 -11.99
N ASP A 163 12.64 -5.68 -11.86
CA ASP A 163 13.83 -6.12 -12.62
C ASP A 163 14.19 -7.59 -12.31
N PHE A 164 14.06 -7.99 -11.04
CA PHE A 164 14.26 -9.38 -10.65
C PHE A 164 13.23 -10.30 -11.31
N ALA A 165 11.97 -9.90 -11.35
CA ALA A 165 10.90 -10.64 -12.04
C ALA A 165 11.23 -10.79 -13.54
N ASP A 166 11.66 -9.73 -14.22
CA ASP A 166 12.04 -9.76 -15.63
C ASP A 166 13.11 -10.82 -15.91
N GLY A 167 14.07 -11.01 -15.00
CA GLY A 167 15.08 -12.05 -15.11
C GLY A 167 14.51 -13.47 -15.23
N TYR A 168 13.38 -13.76 -14.62
CA TYR A 168 12.69 -15.05 -14.75
C TYR A 168 11.70 -15.09 -15.93
N LEU A 169 11.07 -13.95 -16.22
CA LEU A 169 10.12 -13.84 -17.34
C LEU A 169 10.77 -14.00 -18.71
N VAL A 170 12.09 -13.77 -18.81
CA VAL A 170 12.89 -14.02 -20.03
C VAL A 170 12.68 -15.44 -20.57
N GLY A 171 12.51 -16.45 -19.70
CA GLY A 171 12.24 -17.83 -20.10
C GLY A 171 10.97 -17.99 -20.95
N SER A 172 9.92 -17.21 -20.64
CA SER A 172 8.65 -17.24 -21.38
C SER A 172 8.58 -16.27 -22.55
N TRP A 173 9.19 -15.08 -22.43
CA TRP A 173 8.99 -13.99 -23.42
C TRP A 173 10.28 -13.47 -24.07
N GLY A 174 11.48 -13.87 -23.58
CA GLY A 174 12.76 -13.48 -24.19
C GLY A 174 12.89 -11.97 -24.35
N ASP A 175 13.33 -11.55 -25.52
CA ASP A 175 13.58 -10.15 -25.86
C ASP A 175 12.31 -9.31 -26.04
N THR A 176 11.13 -9.89 -25.85
CA THR A 176 9.85 -9.16 -25.95
C THR A 176 9.42 -8.50 -24.64
N LEU A 177 10.22 -8.62 -23.58
CA LEU A 177 10.02 -7.88 -22.34
C LEU A 177 10.31 -6.38 -22.51
N PRO A 178 9.77 -5.52 -21.66
CA PRO A 178 8.84 -5.83 -20.56
C PRO A 178 7.43 -6.16 -21.03
N LEU A 179 6.60 -6.72 -20.14
CA LEU A 179 5.18 -6.94 -20.42
C LEU A 179 4.43 -5.60 -20.42
N ILE A 180 3.40 -5.48 -21.26
CA ILE A 180 2.47 -4.34 -21.28
C ILE A 180 1.12 -4.67 -20.61
N ALA A 181 0.83 -5.96 -20.42
CA ALA A 181 -0.26 -6.44 -19.59
C ALA A 181 0.16 -7.76 -18.93
N TRP A 182 -0.33 -8.01 -17.73
CA TRP A 182 0.00 -9.17 -16.90
C TRP A 182 -1.16 -9.55 -15.98
N GLY A 183 -1.08 -10.75 -15.42
CA GLY A 183 -2.05 -11.26 -14.47
C GLY A 183 -1.74 -10.88 -13.01
N GLU A 184 -2.74 -11.03 -12.15
CA GLU A 184 -2.64 -10.76 -10.71
C GLU A 184 -1.61 -11.66 -10.01
N ASP A 185 -1.33 -12.84 -10.54
CA ASP A 185 -0.32 -13.76 -10.04
C ASP A 185 1.12 -13.20 -10.13
N LEU A 186 1.45 -12.41 -11.17
CA LEU A 186 2.71 -11.68 -11.24
C LEU A 186 2.74 -10.54 -10.22
N GLU A 187 1.65 -9.78 -10.10
CA GLU A 187 1.54 -8.72 -9.09
C GLU A 187 1.73 -9.29 -7.68
N GLN A 188 1.09 -10.42 -7.38
CA GLN A 188 1.24 -11.11 -6.10
C GLN A 188 2.69 -11.55 -5.86
N ALA A 189 3.32 -12.19 -6.86
CA ALA A 189 4.70 -12.66 -6.74
C ALA A 189 5.67 -11.50 -6.48
N VAL A 190 5.58 -10.40 -7.22
CA VAL A 190 6.41 -9.21 -7.01
C VAL A 190 6.14 -8.60 -5.63
N SER A 191 4.85 -8.49 -5.24
CA SER A 191 4.46 -7.94 -3.94
C SER A 191 5.00 -8.75 -2.76
N ASP A 192 5.01 -10.08 -2.87
CA ASP A 192 5.56 -10.98 -1.85
C ASP A 192 7.07 -10.78 -1.67
N TYR A 193 7.81 -10.56 -2.77
CA TYR A 193 9.23 -10.23 -2.69
C TYR A 193 9.48 -8.84 -2.10
N VAL A 194 8.68 -7.84 -2.47
CA VAL A 194 8.75 -6.50 -1.87
C VAL A 194 8.49 -6.58 -0.36
N ARG A 195 7.42 -7.28 0.06
CA ARG A 195 7.12 -7.52 1.48
C ARG A 195 8.29 -8.15 2.22
N TRP A 196 8.86 -9.20 1.65
CA TRP A 196 10.02 -9.88 2.25
C TRP A 196 11.20 -8.93 2.45
N ARG A 197 11.52 -8.12 1.43
CA ARG A 197 12.58 -7.10 1.54
C ARG A 197 12.29 -6.05 2.58
N MET A 198 11.02 -5.63 2.73
CA MET A 198 10.61 -4.70 3.78
C MET A 198 10.84 -5.30 5.19
N ILE A 199 10.41 -6.55 5.40
CA ILE A 199 10.59 -7.25 6.69
C ILE A 199 12.07 -7.33 7.04
N CYS A 200 12.91 -7.70 6.09
CA CYS A 200 14.35 -7.76 6.29
C CYS A 200 14.96 -6.38 6.60
N LYS A 201 14.56 -5.34 5.85
CA LYS A 201 15.07 -3.97 6.03
C LYS A 201 14.66 -3.37 7.38
N ALA A 202 13.44 -3.64 7.82
CA ALA A 202 12.93 -3.16 9.10
C ALA A 202 13.48 -3.92 10.32
N GLY A 203 14.31 -4.95 10.11
CA GLY A 203 14.83 -5.78 11.20
C GLY A 203 13.76 -6.61 11.92
N LEU A 204 12.59 -6.76 11.32
CA LEU A 204 11.43 -7.48 11.86
C LEU A 204 11.49 -8.99 11.59
N ALA A 205 12.55 -9.48 10.94
CA ALA A 205 12.69 -10.88 10.55
C ALA A 205 12.93 -11.76 11.78
N SER A 206 11.88 -12.07 12.53
CA SER A 206 11.92 -13.16 13.48
C SER A 206 11.99 -14.50 12.71
N ARG A 207 12.46 -15.58 13.37
CA ARG A 207 12.46 -16.91 12.77
C ARG A 207 11.07 -17.34 12.30
N LYS A 208 10.02 -16.96 13.01
CA LYS A 208 8.63 -17.25 12.66
C LYS A 208 8.18 -16.47 11.43
N ASP A 209 8.57 -15.19 11.32
CA ASP A 209 8.24 -14.36 10.17
C ASP A 209 8.97 -14.83 8.92
N MET A 210 10.23 -15.31 9.06
CA MET A 210 10.98 -15.96 7.99
C MET A 210 10.25 -17.18 7.43
N GLU A 211 9.63 -17.99 8.28
CA GLU A 211 8.86 -19.18 7.85
C GLU A 211 7.56 -18.79 7.15
N LEU A 212 6.89 -17.71 7.58
CA LEU A 212 5.59 -17.31 7.06
C LEU A 212 5.66 -16.48 5.77
N TYR A 213 6.67 -15.62 5.65
CA TYR A 213 6.73 -14.60 4.59
C TYR A 213 7.86 -14.82 3.58
N HIS A 214 8.68 -15.85 3.75
CA HIS A 214 9.74 -16.13 2.80
C HIS A 214 9.16 -16.47 1.42
N PRO A 215 9.67 -15.88 0.31
CA PRO A 215 9.12 -16.06 -1.03
C PRO A 215 8.95 -17.52 -1.47
N GLU A 216 9.85 -18.41 -1.04
CA GLU A 216 9.71 -19.86 -1.30
C GLU A 216 8.51 -20.49 -0.60
N LYS A 217 8.11 -19.97 0.54
CA LYS A 217 6.98 -20.50 1.34
C LYS A 217 5.63 -20.01 0.82
N VAL A 218 5.56 -18.75 0.43
CA VAL A 218 4.31 -18.13 -0.07
C VAL A 218 4.01 -18.43 -1.53
N GLY A 219 4.90 -19.13 -2.24
CA GLY A 219 4.65 -19.57 -3.61
C GLY A 219 5.18 -18.64 -4.70
N ALA A 220 5.63 -17.43 -4.37
CA ALA A 220 6.18 -16.48 -5.32
C ALA A 220 7.38 -17.05 -6.11
N TYR A 221 8.25 -17.78 -5.45
CA TYR A 221 9.38 -18.44 -6.11
C TYR A 221 8.93 -19.53 -7.08
N LYS A 222 7.89 -20.30 -6.74
CA LYS A 222 7.32 -21.31 -7.65
C LYS A 222 6.74 -20.67 -8.90
N PHE A 223 6.09 -19.51 -8.77
CA PHE A 223 5.59 -18.75 -9.91
C PHE A 223 6.75 -18.39 -10.86
N TYR A 224 7.85 -17.85 -10.33
CA TYR A 224 9.01 -17.48 -11.13
C TYR A 224 9.66 -18.69 -11.85
N LEU A 225 9.78 -19.83 -11.20
CA LEU A 225 10.30 -21.05 -11.84
C LEU A 225 9.41 -21.51 -12.99
N ARG A 226 8.09 -21.41 -12.85
CA ARG A 226 7.12 -21.73 -13.93
C ARG A 226 7.23 -20.73 -15.07
N ALA A 227 7.39 -19.44 -14.77
CA ALA A 227 7.64 -18.42 -15.78
C ALA A 227 8.94 -18.69 -16.54
N GLN A 228 10.01 -19.03 -15.84
CA GLN A 228 11.31 -19.37 -16.42
C GLN A 228 11.24 -20.60 -17.33
N SER A 229 10.42 -21.61 -16.97
CA SER A 229 10.23 -22.80 -17.81
C SER A 229 9.40 -22.56 -19.08
N GLY A 230 8.88 -21.35 -19.29
CA GLY A 230 8.08 -21.01 -20.47
C GLY A 230 6.59 -21.36 -20.34
N GLU A 231 6.12 -21.75 -19.15
CA GLU A 231 4.73 -22.18 -18.93
C GLU A 231 3.69 -21.11 -19.31
N PHE A 232 4.04 -19.83 -19.14
CA PHE A 232 3.13 -18.71 -19.41
C PHE A 232 3.26 -18.09 -20.80
N ALA A 233 4.13 -18.59 -21.67
CA ALA A 233 4.42 -17.99 -22.98
C ALA A 233 3.21 -17.72 -23.87
N ASN A 234 2.13 -18.50 -23.71
CA ASN A 234 0.89 -18.36 -24.47
C ASN A 234 -0.31 -18.01 -23.57
N HIS A 235 -0.07 -17.62 -22.34
CA HIS A 235 -1.16 -17.31 -21.41
C HIS A 235 -1.79 -15.96 -21.76
N PRO A 236 -3.13 -15.87 -21.91
CA PRO A 236 -3.81 -14.68 -22.46
C PRO A 236 -3.70 -13.42 -21.58
N ALA A 237 -3.42 -13.58 -20.29
CA ALA A 237 -3.26 -12.45 -19.35
C ALA A 237 -1.93 -11.71 -19.54
N TYR A 238 -0.95 -12.30 -20.26
CA TYR A 238 0.38 -11.74 -20.40
C TYR A 238 0.61 -11.26 -21.83
N VAL A 239 0.81 -9.96 -21.98
CA VAL A 239 1.04 -9.34 -23.30
C VAL A 239 2.43 -8.70 -23.31
N PRO A 240 3.37 -9.20 -24.11
CA PRO A 240 4.69 -8.60 -24.26
C PRO A 240 4.65 -7.26 -25.03
N SER A 241 5.62 -6.41 -24.80
CA SER A 241 5.72 -5.08 -25.40
C SER A 241 5.97 -5.13 -26.92
N LEU A 242 6.67 -6.16 -27.38
CA LEU A 242 6.96 -6.37 -28.79
C LEU A 242 6.17 -7.58 -29.30
N LYS A 243 5.40 -7.40 -30.36
CA LYS A 243 4.80 -8.55 -31.06
C LYS A 243 5.94 -9.41 -31.60
N ARG A 244 6.04 -10.64 -31.11
CA ARG A 244 6.96 -11.63 -31.66
C ARG A 244 6.64 -11.74 -33.16
N GLY A 245 7.61 -11.41 -34.02
CA GLY A 245 7.51 -11.77 -35.42
C GLY A 245 7.26 -13.28 -35.52
N THR A 246 6.51 -13.76 -36.50
CA THR A 246 6.15 -15.15 -36.74
C THR A 246 7.34 -16.10 -37.02
N GLY A 247 8.52 -15.77 -36.47
CA GLY A 247 9.69 -16.63 -36.45
C GLY A 247 9.49 -17.77 -35.46
N THR A 248 9.87 -18.97 -35.87
CA THR A 248 9.91 -20.18 -35.04
C THR A 248 10.51 -19.91 -33.69
N PRO A 249 9.92 -20.42 -32.59
CA PRO A 249 10.47 -20.25 -31.26
C PRO A 249 11.91 -20.78 -31.23
N ASN A 250 12.86 -19.91 -30.94
CA ASN A 250 14.25 -20.32 -30.77
C ASN A 250 14.35 -21.05 -29.43
N THR A 251 14.23 -22.37 -29.46
CA THR A 251 14.18 -23.27 -28.30
C THR A 251 15.56 -23.51 -27.66
N SER A 252 16.57 -22.74 -28.04
CA SER A 252 17.94 -22.94 -27.55
C SER A 252 18.49 -21.71 -26.82
N PHE A 253 17.85 -21.32 -25.72
CA PHE A 253 18.58 -20.57 -24.72
C PHE A 253 19.16 -21.56 -23.69
N PRO A 254 20.47 -21.53 -23.44
CA PRO A 254 21.01 -22.27 -22.32
C PRO A 254 20.33 -21.73 -21.06
N LEU A 255 19.81 -22.64 -20.25
CA LEU A 255 19.37 -22.35 -18.88
C LEU A 255 20.52 -21.64 -18.16
N MET A 256 20.55 -20.30 -18.22
CA MET A 256 21.35 -19.55 -17.27
C MET A 256 20.62 -19.69 -15.95
N VAL A 257 20.96 -20.76 -15.23
CA VAL A 257 20.70 -20.81 -13.79
C VAL A 257 21.48 -19.62 -13.25
N PRO A 258 20.82 -18.56 -12.73
CA PRO A 258 21.58 -17.50 -12.12
C PRO A 258 22.37 -18.15 -10.98
N ALA A 259 23.72 -18.14 -11.09
CA ALA A 259 24.63 -18.61 -10.04
C ALA A 259 24.54 -17.71 -8.79
N PHE A 260 23.58 -16.82 -8.76
CA PHE A 260 23.34 -15.88 -7.68
C PHE A 260 22.15 -16.40 -6.86
N ASP A 261 22.48 -17.13 -5.80
CA ASP A 261 21.54 -17.37 -4.71
C ASP A 261 21.48 -16.09 -3.87
N PRO A 262 20.43 -15.24 -4.01
CA PRO A 262 20.35 -13.97 -3.29
C PRO A 262 20.23 -14.17 -1.78
N LEU A 263 20.09 -15.42 -1.32
CA LEU A 263 19.92 -15.77 0.09
C LEU A 263 21.22 -16.17 0.78
N LYS A 264 22.26 -16.54 0.03
CA LYS A 264 23.57 -16.91 0.61
C LYS A 264 24.39 -15.72 1.14
N GLY A 265 24.07 -14.50 0.74
CA GLY A 265 24.74 -13.29 1.21
C GLY A 265 24.11 -12.63 2.45
N MET A 266 23.06 -13.22 3.04
CA MET A 266 22.32 -12.62 4.17
C MET A 266 22.54 -13.34 5.51
N LEU A 267 23.42 -14.31 5.57
CA LEU A 267 23.83 -14.96 6.82
C LEU A 267 25.23 -14.48 7.21
N ILE A 268 25.37 -13.22 7.55
CA ILE A 268 26.45 -12.70 8.40
C ILE A 268 25.83 -11.61 9.28
#